data_3b800ce9e416bbd46b6175587d21b838
#
_entry.id   3b800ce9e416bbd46b6175587d21b838
#
_cell.length_a   1.000
_cell.length_b   1.000
_cell.length_c   1.000
_cell.angle_alpha   90.00
_cell.angle_beta   90.00
_cell.angle_gamma   90.00
#
_symmetry.space_group_name_H-M   'P 1'
#
loop_
_entity.id
_entity.type
_entity.pdbx_description
1 polymer ?
#
loop_
_entity_poly.entity_id
_entity_poly.type
_entity_poly.pdbx_seq_one_letter_code
_entity_poly.pdbx_strand_id
1 'polypeptide(L)'
;MTTGQGDAVSTALITGASSGIGESLARCFARAGHCLVLVARSSEKLKALALALAGEYGVRAVALPADLSQPGAVPALAARLRRRHLTIDVLVNNAGVLAHGPFVEMTAQHQQQMIDLNVSGLTAMLSQFVPGMVARGRGRILNVASIAAFQPVPSLATYAATKAYVLSLSESLAEELRGSGVTVTVLCPGITATPMLSSAVEASAALARLPDFLIGDVDAVAAEGFQACMDGEVIRVPGALNQAATLAGRATPKWLLRRIVGAIGRTTI
;
A
#
# COMPACT_ATOMS: atom_id res chain seq x y z
N MET A 1 -33.38 -13.99 -24.89
CA MET A 1 -32.17 -13.39 -25.56
C MET A 1 -31.67 -12.27 -24.69
N THR A 2 -30.82 -12.58 -23.74
CA THR A 2 -30.17 -11.57 -22.84
C THR A 2 -28.94 -11.08 -23.58
N THR A 3 -29.00 -9.86 -24.07
CA THR A 3 -27.86 -9.13 -24.63
C THR A 3 -26.82 -8.97 -23.54
N GLY A 4 -25.69 -9.69 -23.68
CA GLY A 4 -24.53 -9.50 -22.82
C GLY A 4 -24.06 -8.05 -22.92
N GLN A 5 -24.22 -7.28 -21.84
CA GLN A 5 -23.44 -6.08 -21.62
C GLN A 5 -21.99 -6.57 -21.56
N GLY A 6 -21.19 -6.22 -22.58
CA GLY A 6 -19.75 -6.42 -22.53
C GLY A 6 -19.23 -5.73 -21.26
N ASP A 7 -18.75 -6.54 -20.32
CA ASP A 7 -18.15 -6.02 -19.08
C ASP A 7 -17.05 -5.04 -19.47
N ALA A 8 -17.29 -3.75 -19.20
CA ALA A 8 -16.29 -2.72 -19.44
C ALA A 8 -15.06 -3.08 -18.62
N VAL A 9 -13.92 -3.28 -19.30
CA VAL A 9 -12.67 -3.70 -18.65
C VAL A 9 -12.33 -2.74 -17.52
N SER A 10 -12.29 -3.24 -16.29
CA SER A 10 -12.01 -2.47 -15.09
C SER A 10 -10.58 -1.91 -15.11
N THR A 11 -10.39 -0.70 -14.62
CA THR A 11 -9.07 -0.04 -14.56
C THR A 11 -8.56 0.07 -13.13
N ALA A 12 -7.39 -0.50 -12.86
CA ALA A 12 -6.69 -0.39 -11.59
C ALA A 12 -5.59 0.68 -11.65
N LEU A 13 -5.62 1.64 -10.73
CA LEU A 13 -4.54 2.60 -10.51
C LEU A 13 -3.69 2.14 -9.34
N ILE A 14 -2.40 1.94 -9.55
CA ILE A 14 -1.48 1.41 -8.55
C ILE A 14 -0.36 2.42 -8.31
N THR A 15 -0.26 2.91 -7.09
CA THR A 15 0.81 3.82 -6.65
C THR A 15 2.00 3.02 -6.11
N GLY A 16 3.22 3.55 -6.27
CA GLY A 16 4.43 2.82 -5.89
C GLY A 16 4.68 1.58 -6.75
N ALA A 17 4.18 1.57 -8.00
CA ALA A 17 4.19 0.40 -8.88
C ALA A 17 5.58 0.04 -9.43
N SER A 18 6.63 0.82 -9.18
CA SER A 18 7.95 0.63 -9.81
C SER A 18 8.81 -0.45 -9.15
N SER A 19 8.37 -1.07 -8.06
CA SER A 19 9.11 -2.13 -7.35
C SER A 19 8.27 -2.79 -6.24
N GLY A 20 8.73 -3.94 -5.75
CA GLY A 20 8.22 -4.61 -4.55
C GLY A 20 6.73 -4.94 -4.64
N ILE A 21 6.01 -4.75 -3.53
CA ILE A 21 4.58 -5.12 -3.43
C ILE A 21 3.74 -4.42 -4.52
N GLY A 22 4.03 -3.17 -4.86
CA GLY A 22 3.29 -2.43 -5.89
C GLY A 22 3.46 -3.00 -7.29
N GLU A 23 4.66 -3.45 -7.65
CA GLU A 23 4.92 -4.15 -8.91
C GLU A 23 4.22 -5.51 -8.95
N SER A 24 4.33 -6.30 -7.87
CA SER A 24 3.66 -7.61 -7.78
C SER A 24 2.14 -7.49 -7.80
N LEU A 25 1.56 -6.46 -7.13
CA LEU A 25 0.13 -6.15 -7.25
C LEU A 25 -0.25 -5.79 -8.70
N ALA A 26 0.59 -5.01 -9.41
CA ALA A 26 0.33 -4.68 -10.81
C ALA A 26 0.28 -5.95 -11.68
N ARG A 27 1.14 -6.95 -11.43
CA ARG A 27 1.09 -8.26 -12.08
C ARG A 27 -0.19 -9.04 -11.75
N CYS A 28 -0.63 -9.03 -10.49
CA CYS A 28 -1.89 -9.67 -10.09
C CYS A 28 -3.09 -9.07 -10.82
N PHE A 29 -3.22 -7.75 -10.85
CA PHE A 29 -4.29 -7.06 -11.56
C PHE A 29 -4.22 -7.26 -13.09
N ALA A 30 -3.02 -7.24 -13.68
CA ALA A 30 -2.83 -7.53 -15.12
C ALA A 30 -3.28 -8.94 -15.46
N ARG A 31 -2.85 -9.95 -14.69
CA ARG A 31 -3.25 -11.35 -14.87
C ARG A 31 -4.77 -11.54 -14.77
N ALA A 32 -5.45 -10.74 -13.95
CA ALA A 32 -6.91 -10.73 -13.84
C ALA A 32 -7.62 -9.93 -14.95
N GLY A 33 -6.88 -9.41 -15.95
CA GLY A 33 -7.43 -8.72 -17.12
C GLY A 33 -7.74 -7.24 -16.92
N HIS A 34 -7.32 -6.63 -15.80
CA HIS A 34 -7.54 -5.19 -15.57
C HIS A 34 -6.64 -4.34 -16.48
N CYS A 35 -7.18 -3.22 -16.99
CA CYS A 35 -6.35 -2.12 -17.48
C CYS A 35 -5.59 -1.49 -16.31
N LEU A 36 -4.35 -1.05 -16.55
CA LEU A 36 -3.49 -0.55 -15.49
C LEU A 36 -3.10 0.91 -15.68
N VAL A 37 -3.10 1.66 -14.59
CA VAL A 37 -2.43 2.95 -14.46
C VAL A 37 -1.35 2.81 -13.40
N LEU A 38 -0.09 2.84 -13.83
CA LEU A 38 1.07 2.65 -12.97
C LEU A 38 1.64 4.00 -12.58
N VAL A 39 1.73 4.27 -11.27
CA VAL A 39 2.18 5.55 -10.72
C VAL A 39 3.37 5.35 -9.78
N ALA A 40 4.47 6.02 -10.06
CA ALA A 40 5.66 6.14 -9.20
C ALA A 40 6.55 7.29 -9.72
N ARG A 41 7.67 7.56 -9.05
CA ARG A 41 8.62 8.61 -9.47
C ARG A 41 9.45 8.21 -10.69
N SER A 42 9.89 6.94 -10.77
CA SER A 42 10.77 6.46 -11.85
C SER A 42 9.99 6.21 -13.14
N SER A 43 10.10 7.16 -14.07
CA SER A 43 9.48 7.06 -15.41
C SER A 43 9.93 5.81 -16.17
N GLU A 44 11.23 5.53 -16.15
CA GLU A 44 11.80 4.43 -16.94
C GLU A 44 11.34 3.06 -16.44
N LYS A 45 11.37 2.84 -15.11
CA LYS A 45 10.87 1.58 -14.52
C LYS A 45 9.38 1.39 -14.82
N LEU A 46 8.57 2.45 -14.72
CA LEU A 46 7.13 2.38 -15.03
C LEU A 46 6.87 2.04 -16.49
N LYS A 47 7.61 2.65 -17.45
CA LYS A 47 7.47 2.35 -18.88
C LYS A 47 7.85 0.91 -19.19
N ALA A 48 8.98 0.44 -18.63
CA ALA A 48 9.42 -0.94 -18.80
C ALA A 48 8.39 -1.93 -18.26
N LEU A 49 7.85 -1.68 -17.04
CA LEU A 49 6.81 -2.51 -16.45
C LEU A 49 5.52 -2.48 -17.28
N ALA A 50 5.08 -1.32 -17.75
CA ALA A 50 3.88 -1.19 -18.57
C ALA A 50 3.99 -2.00 -19.88
N LEU A 51 5.15 -1.95 -20.54
CA LEU A 51 5.43 -2.74 -21.75
C LEU A 51 5.43 -4.24 -21.45
N ALA A 52 6.10 -4.66 -20.38
CA ALA A 52 6.14 -6.06 -19.97
C ALA A 52 4.73 -6.61 -19.68
N LEU A 53 3.93 -5.89 -18.89
CA LEU A 53 2.56 -6.33 -18.55
C LEU A 53 1.62 -6.34 -19.75
N ALA A 54 1.75 -5.37 -20.64
CA ALA A 54 0.97 -5.34 -21.89
C ALA A 54 1.33 -6.54 -22.79
N GLY A 55 2.62 -6.87 -22.92
CA GLY A 55 3.08 -8.01 -23.72
C GLY A 55 2.72 -9.38 -23.11
N GLU A 56 2.83 -9.52 -21.78
CA GLU A 56 2.60 -10.79 -21.09
C GLU A 56 1.11 -11.13 -20.92
N TYR A 57 0.28 -10.12 -20.62
CA TYR A 57 -1.15 -10.34 -20.27
C TYR A 57 -2.13 -9.76 -21.30
N GLY A 58 -1.66 -9.08 -22.34
CA GLY A 58 -2.53 -8.45 -23.34
C GLY A 58 -3.38 -7.29 -22.84
N VAL A 59 -3.06 -6.72 -21.68
CA VAL A 59 -3.81 -5.64 -21.07
C VAL A 59 -3.25 -4.26 -21.45
N ARG A 60 -4.11 -3.23 -21.41
CA ARG A 60 -3.65 -1.85 -21.52
C ARG A 60 -2.97 -1.41 -20.23
N ALA A 61 -1.69 -1.03 -20.30
CA ALA A 61 -0.95 -0.49 -19.15
C ALA A 61 -0.39 0.90 -19.49
N VAL A 62 -0.63 1.88 -18.62
CA VAL A 62 -0.25 3.28 -18.82
C VAL A 62 0.67 3.72 -17.69
N ALA A 63 1.89 4.16 -18.00
CA ALA A 63 2.82 4.75 -17.06
C ALA A 63 2.53 6.25 -16.88
N LEU A 64 2.25 6.67 -15.64
CA LEU A 64 2.01 8.07 -15.26
C LEU A 64 2.96 8.49 -14.14
N PRO A 65 4.20 8.92 -14.44
CA PRO A 65 5.14 9.34 -13.41
C PRO A 65 4.59 10.49 -12.58
N ALA A 66 4.64 10.36 -11.23
CA ALA A 66 4.27 11.39 -10.28
C ALA A 66 4.97 11.16 -8.93
N ASP A 67 5.33 12.24 -8.25
CA ASP A 67 5.74 12.21 -6.84
C ASP A 67 4.57 12.66 -5.97
N LEU A 68 3.92 11.68 -5.34
CA LEU A 68 2.71 11.91 -4.56
C LEU A 68 2.98 12.58 -3.20
N SER A 69 4.24 12.78 -2.81
CA SER A 69 4.61 13.59 -1.64
C SER A 69 4.48 15.10 -1.91
N GLN A 70 4.42 15.50 -3.18
CA GLN A 70 4.41 16.90 -3.56
C GLN A 70 3.00 17.49 -3.56
N PRO A 71 2.80 18.70 -3.02
CA PRO A 71 1.54 19.42 -3.14
C PRO A 71 1.10 19.56 -4.61
N GLY A 72 -0.19 19.31 -4.89
CA GLY A 72 -0.72 19.41 -6.25
C GLY A 72 -0.46 18.21 -7.17
N ALA A 73 0.34 17.23 -6.78
CA ALA A 73 0.63 16.06 -7.61
C ALA A 73 -0.63 15.23 -7.92
N VAL A 74 -1.49 15.04 -6.92
CA VAL A 74 -2.73 14.25 -7.08
C VAL A 74 -3.74 14.95 -8.01
N PRO A 75 -4.07 16.24 -7.86
CA PRO A 75 -4.89 16.96 -8.84
C PRO A 75 -4.32 16.93 -10.27
N ALA A 76 -2.99 17.06 -10.41
CA ALA A 76 -2.32 16.96 -11.72
C ALA A 76 -2.46 15.55 -12.32
N LEU A 77 -2.31 14.49 -11.53
CA LEU A 77 -2.54 13.10 -11.94
C LEU A 77 -4.00 12.91 -12.39
N ALA A 78 -4.96 13.37 -11.62
CA ALA A 78 -6.38 13.29 -11.96
C ALA A 78 -6.71 14.03 -13.27
N ALA A 79 -6.11 15.20 -13.51
CA ALA A 79 -6.25 15.92 -14.78
C ALA A 79 -5.67 15.13 -15.96
N ARG A 80 -4.54 14.43 -15.78
CA ARG A 80 -3.96 13.55 -16.82
C ARG A 80 -4.86 12.35 -17.13
N LEU A 81 -5.51 11.77 -16.13
CA LEU A 81 -6.48 10.67 -16.29
C LEU A 81 -7.73 11.13 -17.04
N ARG A 82 -8.31 12.28 -16.66
CA ARG A 82 -9.46 12.87 -17.37
C ARG A 82 -9.17 13.12 -18.85
N ARG A 83 -8.01 13.70 -19.19
CA ARG A 83 -7.61 13.90 -20.59
C ARG A 83 -7.45 12.61 -21.40
N ARG A 84 -7.25 11.47 -20.72
CA ARG A 84 -7.15 10.14 -21.34
C ARG A 84 -8.46 9.35 -21.28
N HIS A 85 -9.52 9.93 -20.77
CA HIS A 85 -10.82 9.27 -20.56
C HIS A 85 -10.69 7.99 -19.72
N LEU A 86 -9.80 7.99 -18.73
CA LEU A 86 -9.57 6.85 -17.83
C LEU A 86 -10.37 7.03 -16.55
N THR A 87 -11.33 6.13 -16.33
CA THR A 87 -12.07 6.00 -15.08
C THR A 87 -11.38 4.95 -14.22
N ILE A 88 -11.19 5.23 -12.94
CA ILE A 88 -10.54 4.32 -12.00
C ILE A 88 -11.61 3.53 -11.24
N ASP A 89 -11.59 2.21 -11.38
CA ASP A 89 -12.48 1.27 -10.69
C ASP A 89 -11.80 0.65 -9.47
N VAL A 90 -10.48 0.49 -9.50
CA VAL A 90 -9.68 0.00 -8.37
C VAL A 90 -8.57 1.01 -8.06
N LEU A 91 -8.49 1.45 -6.81
CA LEU A 91 -7.44 2.35 -6.32
C LEU A 91 -6.52 1.59 -5.36
N VAL A 92 -5.26 1.40 -5.74
CA VAL A 92 -4.24 0.76 -4.91
C VAL A 92 -3.26 1.81 -4.40
N ASN A 93 -3.42 2.22 -3.14
CA ASN A 93 -2.53 3.12 -2.42
C ASN A 93 -1.41 2.32 -1.76
N ASN A 94 -0.37 2.01 -2.53
CA ASN A 94 0.80 1.26 -2.07
C ASN A 94 2.05 2.14 -1.92
N ALA A 95 2.13 3.30 -2.57
CA ALA A 95 3.27 4.20 -2.45
C ALA A 95 3.56 4.53 -0.97
N GLY A 96 4.82 4.36 -0.57
CA GLY A 96 5.26 4.65 0.78
C GLY A 96 6.77 4.66 0.88
N VAL A 97 7.27 5.28 1.93
CA VAL A 97 8.69 5.30 2.30
C VAL A 97 8.85 4.94 3.77
N LEU A 98 10.00 4.38 4.10
CA LEU A 98 10.42 4.04 5.43
C LEU A 98 11.79 4.66 5.69
N ALA A 99 11.99 5.25 6.87
CA ALA A 99 13.30 5.56 7.42
C ALA A 99 13.42 4.85 8.77
N HIS A 100 14.56 4.19 8.99
CA HIS A 100 14.89 3.47 10.22
C HIS A 100 15.96 4.23 11.00
N GLY A 101 15.82 4.31 12.30
CA GLY A 101 16.77 4.91 13.22
C GLY A 101 16.10 5.53 14.44
N PRO A 102 16.88 5.84 15.50
CA PRO A 102 16.38 6.57 16.67
C PRO A 102 15.74 7.89 16.27
N PHE A 103 14.60 8.22 16.88
CA PHE A 103 13.84 9.44 16.53
C PHE A 103 14.69 10.71 16.63
N VAL A 104 15.57 10.78 17.64
CA VAL A 104 16.42 11.95 17.91
C VAL A 104 17.55 12.13 16.90
N GLU A 105 17.91 11.08 16.16
CA GLU A 105 18.96 11.09 15.14
C GLU A 105 18.40 11.31 13.73
N MET A 106 17.10 11.14 13.58
CA MET A 106 16.42 11.29 12.29
C MET A 106 16.15 12.77 11.99
N THR A 107 16.55 13.25 10.82
CA THR A 107 16.31 14.65 10.43
C THR A 107 14.81 14.95 10.31
N ALA A 108 14.41 16.19 10.59
CA ALA A 108 13.02 16.65 10.42
C ALA A 108 12.53 16.43 8.97
N GLN A 109 13.44 16.57 7.97
CA GLN A 109 13.13 16.35 6.57
C GLN A 109 12.72 14.88 6.29
N HIS A 110 13.44 13.90 6.82
CA HIS A 110 13.09 12.48 6.66
C HIS A 110 11.77 12.14 7.35
N GLN A 111 11.54 12.72 8.56
CA GLN A 111 10.26 12.58 9.26
C GLN A 111 9.10 13.11 8.41
N GLN A 112 9.27 14.33 7.87
CA GLN A 112 8.26 14.98 7.05
C GLN A 112 7.99 14.23 5.75
N GLN A 113 9.02 13.73 5.05
CA GLN A 113 8.87 12.93 3.84
C GLN A 113 8.00 11.68 4.04
N MET A 114 8.13 11.02 5.20
CA MET A 114 7.25 9.89 5.54
C MET A 114 5.79 10.33 5.70
N ILE A 115 5.56 11.45 6.35
CA ILE A 115 4.21 12.02 6.54
C ILE A 115 3.62 12.44 5.19
N ASP A 116 4.38 13.17 4.39
CA ASP A 116 3.92 13.70 3.11
C ASP A 116 3.49 12.61 2.14
N LEU A 117 4.25 11.51 2.05
CA LEU A 117 3.90 10.42 1.15
C LEU A 117 2.89 9.44 1.77
N ASN A 118 3.20 8.92 2.98
CA ASN A 118 2.43 7.82 3.57
C ASN A 118 1.06 8.27 4.11
N VAL A 119 0.91 9.55 4.47
CA VAL A 119 -0.32 10.13 5.04
C VAL A 119 -0.96 11.10 4.05
N SER A 120 -0.31 12.24 3.76
CA SER A 120 -0.90 13.32 2.97
C SER A 120 -1.20 12.87 1.54
N GLY A 121 -0.24 12.19 0.88
CA GLY A 121 -0.38 11.67 -0.47
C GLY A 121 -1.50 10.63 -0.57
N LEU A 122 -1.54 9.67 0.35
CA LEU A 122 -2.60 8.65 0.41
C LEU A 122 -3.97 9.29 0.63
N THR A 123 -4.08 10.23 1.59
CA THR A 123 -5.34 10.91 1.89
C THR A 123 -5.83 11.72 0.68
N ALA A 124 -4.92 12.42 -0.01
CA ALA A 124 -5.25 13.15 -1.22
C ALA A 124 -5.75 12.23 -2.34
N MET A 125 -5.16 11.04 -2.51
CA MET A 125 -5.64 10.03 -3.47
C MET A 125 -7.05 9.56 -3.13
N LEU A 126 -7.33 9.23 -1.87
CA LEU A 126 -8.68 8.84 -1.42
C LEU A 126 -9.68 9.98 -1.67
N SER A 127 -9.37 11.20 -1.24
CA SER A 127 -10.24 12.39 -1.43
C SER A 127 -10.54 12.67 -2.92
N GLN A 128 -9.59 12.39 -3.81
CA GLN A 128 -9.74 12.62 -5.24
C GLN A 128 -10.61 11.56 -5.94
N PHE A 129 -10.50 10.30 -5.55
CA PHE A 129 -11.10 9.20 -6.33
C PHE A 129 -12.35 8.60 -5.69
N VAL A 130 -12.46 8.58 -4.35
CA VAL A 130 -13.58 7.94 -3.65
C VAL A 130 -14.93 8.57 -4.00
N PRO A 131 -15.10 9.90 -4.03
CA PRO A 131 -16.40 10.49 -4.39
C PRO A 131 -16.93 10.03 -5.75
N GLY A 132 -16.04 9.92 -6.74
CA GLY A 132 -16.41 9.42 -8.07
C GLY A 132 -16.79 7.94 -8.07
N MET A 133 -16.17 7.10 -7.24
CA MET A 133 -16.53 5.69 -7.07
C MET A 133 -17.92 5.57 -6.43
N VAL A 134 -18.18 6.33 -5.37
CA VAL A 134 -19.49 6.37 -4.68
C VAL A 134 -20.60 6.83 -5.64
N ALA A 135 -20.36 7.89 -6.40
CA ALA A 135 -21.34 8.39 -7.37
C ALA A 135 -21.70 7.37 -8.47
N ARG A 136 -20.79 6.44 -8.77
CA ARG A 136 -21.03 5.33 -9.71
C ARG A 136 -21.60 4.07 -9.05
N GLY A 137 -21.71 4.04 -7.72
CA GLY A 137 -22.16 2.86 -6.98
C GLY A 137 -21.21 1.66 -7.09
N ARG A 138 -19.94 1.88 -7.45
CA ARG A 138 -18.93 0.80 -7.57
C ARG A 138 -17.51 1.31 -7.44
N GLY A 139 -16.67 0.55 -6.77
CA GLY A 139 -15.23 0.82 -6.62
C GLY A 139 -14.58 -0.12 -5.63
N ARG A 140 -13.27 -0.27 -5.73
CA ARG A 140 -12.46 -1.04 -4.78
C ARG A 140 -11.25 -0.21 -4.38
N ILE A 141 -10.94 -0.21 -3.11
CA ILE A 141 -9.80 0.51 -2.56
C ILE A 141 -8.92 -0.48 -1.81
N LEU A 142 -7.64 -0.52 -2.15
CA LEU A 142 -6.63 -1.29 -1.44
C LEU A 142 -5.57 -0.33 -0.88
N ASN A 143 -5.54 -0.14 0.42
CA ASN A 143 -4.52 0.65 1.11
C ASN A 143 -3.46 -0.27 1.70
N VAL A 144 -2.18 0.01 1.46
CA VAL A 144 -1.08 -0.80 2.02
C VAL A 144 -0.53 -0.14 3.28
N ALA A 145 -0.89 -0.73 4.43
CA ALA A 145 -0.36 -0.37 5.75
C ALA A 145 0.90 -1.20 6.10
N SER A 146 0.95 -1.81 7.27
CA SER A 146 1.99 -2.71 7.78
C SER A 146 1.53 -3.33 9.10
N ILE A 147 2.10 -4.46 9.51
CA ILE A 147 1.94 -4.96 10.90
C ILE A 147 2.45 -3.95 11.95
N ALA A 148 3.37 -3.04 11.56
CA ALA A 148 3.81 -1.93 12.41
C ALA A 148 2.67 -0.96 12.80
N ALA A 149 1.52 -1.01 12.12
CA ALA A 149 0.34 -0.22 12.45
C ALA A 149 -0.33 -0.63 13.79
N PHE A 150 -0.12 -1.86 14.23
CA PHE A 150 -0.81 -2.42 15.38
C PHE A 150 -0.10 -2.19 16.72
N GLN A 151 1.17 -1.78 16.69
CA GLN A 151 2.00 -1.66 17.88
C GLN A 151 3.06 -0.56 17.78
N PRO A 152 3.54 -0.02 18.90
CA PRO A 152 4.73 0.83 18.89
C PRO A 152 5.94 0.06 18.40
N VAL A 153 6.76 0.66 17.52
CA VAL A 153 8.00 0.05 17.02
C VAL A 153 9.15 1.03 17.25
N PRO A 154 10.04 0.79 18.25
CA PRO A 154 11.25 1.59 18.42
C PRO A 154 12.07 1.66 17.13
N SER A 155 12.77 2.74 16.91
CA SER A 155 13.51 3.06 15.67
C SER A 155 12.68 3.17 14.39
N LEU A 156 11.35 2.96 14.47
CA LEU A 156 10.39 3.16 13.38
C LEU A 156 9.19 4.03 13.82
N ALA A 157 9.36 4.91 14.80
CA ALA A 157 8.26 5.62 15.46
C ALA A 157 7.34 6.35 14.46
N THR A 158 7.90 7.20 13.61
CA THR A 158 7.11 7.95 12.60
C THR A 158 6.53 7.03 11.55
N TYR A 159 7.29 6.05 11.06
CA TYR A 159 6.77 5.07 10.10
C TYR A 159 5.57 4.30 10.68
N ALA A 160 5.69 3.74 11.89
CA ALA A 160 4.62 3.01 12.55
C ALA A 160 3.37 3.90 12.75
N ALA A 161 3.57 5.17 13.15
CA ALA A 161 2.49 6.14 13.28
C ALA A 161 1.78 6.41 11.93
N THR A 162 2.54 6.56 10.83
CA THR A 162 1.92 6.73 9.49
C THR A 162 1.11 5.50 9.07
N LYS A 163 1.58 4.29 9.39
CA LYS A 163 0.88 3.05 9.07
C LYS A 163 -0.34 2.82 9.97
N ALA A 164 -0.29 3.26 11.23
CA ALA A 164 -1.45 3.27 12.12
C ALA A 164 -2.53 4.24 11.62
N TYR A 165 -2.15 5.40 11.09
CA TYR A 165 -3.07 6.31 10.42
C TYR A 165 -3.77 5.63 9.24
N VAL A 166 -3.03 4.96 8.35
CA VAL A 166 -3.59 4.27 7.19
C VAL A 166 -4.57 3.18 7.62
N LEU A 167 -4.22 2.38 8.64
CA LEU A 167 -5.09 1.34 9.17
C LEU A 167 -6.40 1.94 9.70
N SER A 168 -6.32 2.89 10.61
CA SER A 168 -7.49 3.52 11.24
C SER A 168 -8.40 4.22 10.21
N LEU A 169 -7.81 4.96 9.26
CA LEU A 169 -8.55 5.61 8.19
C LEU A 169 -9.28 4.58 7.31
N SER A 170 -8.62 3.47 6.97
CA SER A 170 -9.20 2.43 6.11
C SER A 170 -10.38 1.72 6.79
N GLU A 171 -10.25 1.39 8.08
CA GLU A 171 -11.34 0.78 8.86
C GLU A 171 -12.55 1.73 8.94
N SER A 172 -12.32 3.02 9.22
CA SER A 172 -13.38 4.03 9.28
C SER A 172 -14.08 4.20 7.93
N LEU A 173 -13.31 4.34 6.84
CA LEU A 173 -13.87 4.46 5.49
C LEU A 173 -14.65 3.20 5.05
N ALA A 174 -14.22 2.01 5.45
CA ALA A 174 -14.95 0.78 5.15
C ALA A 174 -16.37 0.82 5.74
N GLU A 175 -16.52 1.34 6.96
CA GLU A 175 -17.83 1.51 7.60
C GLU A 175 -18.65 2.67 6.99
N GLU A 176 -18.03 3.82 6.75
CA GLU A 176 -18.69 4.98 6.14
C GLU A 176 -19.23 4.67 4.73
N LEU A 177 -18.52 3.83 3.97
CA LEU A 177 -18.89 3.47 2.60
C LEU A 177 -19.77 2.21 2.52
N ARG A 178 -20.17 1.64 3.64
CA ARG A 178 -21.06 0.48 3.67
C ARG A 178 -22.37 0.74 2.91
N GLY A 179 -22.70 -0.14 1.98
CA GLY A 179 -23.90 0.00 1.13
C GLY A 179 -23.76 0.94 -0.06
N SER A 180 -22.62 1.65 -0.22
CA SER A 180 -22.37 2.52 -1.36
C SER A 180 -21.93 1.80 -2.65
N GLY A 181 -21.67 0.50 -2.58
CA GLY A 181 -21.05 -0.28 -3.66
C GLY A 181 -19.52 -0.12 -3.76
N VAL A 182 -18.90 0.60 -2.82
CA VAL A 182 -17.44 0.76 -2.73
C VAL A 182 -16.91 -0.02 -1.53
N THR A 183 -15.86 -0.83 -1.76
CA THR A 183 -15.18 -1.59 -0.69
C THR A 183 -13.82 -1.00 -0.37
N VAL A 184 -13.42 -1.09 0.90
CA VAL A 184 -12.10 -0.65 1.36
C VAL A 184 -11.40 -1.82 2.05
N THR A 185 -10.22 -2.15 1.54
CA THR A 185 -9.34 -3.17 2.09
C THR A 185 -8.05 -2.52 2.56
N VAL A 186 -7.57 -2.87 3.74
CA VAL A 186 -6.23 -2.52 4.21
C VAL A 186 -5.37 -3.78 4.30
N LEU A 187 -4.30 -3.80 3.52
CA LEU A 187 -3.28 -4.84 3.56
C LEU A 187 -2.22 -4.45 4.58
N CYS A 188 -1.93 -5.32 5.53
CA CYS A 188 -0.95 -5.10 6.60
C CYS A 188 0.20 -6.13 6.49
N PRO A 189 1.14 -5.96 5.54
CA PRO A 189 2.27 -6.89 5.39
C PRO A 189 3.16 -6.90 6.62
N GLY A 190 3.79 -8.06 6.86
CA GLY A 190 4.96 -8.18 7.71
C GLY A 190 6.23 -7.67 6.99
N ILE A 191 7.38 -8.08 7.52
CA ILE A 191 8.66 -7.85 6.84
C ILE A 191 8.63 -8.61 5.51
N THR A 192 8.84 -7.91 4.40
CA THR A 192 8.66 -8.46 3.05
C THR A 192 9.92 -8.17 2.23
N ALA A 193 10.38 -9.13 1.42
CA ALA A 193 11.57 -9.05 0.58
C ALA A 193 11.40 -7.98 -0.53
N THR A 194 11.65 -6.73 -0.22
CA THR A 194 11.48 -5.58 -1.12
C THR A 194 12.71 -4.68 -1.10
N PRO A 195 12.91 -3.82 -2.11
CA PRO A 195 13.99 -2.82 -2.07
C PRO A 195 13.92 -1.89 -0.86
N MET A 196 12.73 -1.66 -0.29
CA MET A 196 12.56 -0.91 0.96
C MET A 196 13.22 -1.62 2.14
N LEU A 197 13.08 -2.94 2.24
CA LEU A 197 13.76 -3.74 3.26
C LEU A 197 15.28 -3.72 3.04
N SER A 198 15.74 -3.90 1.80
CA SER A 198 17.18 -3.90 1.50
C SER A 198 17.84 -2.59 1.94
N SER A 199 17.24 -1.45 1.63
CA SER A 199 17.74 -0.14 2.09
C SER A 199 17.72 0.01 3.62
N ALA A 200 16.72 -0.57 4.30
CA ALA A 200 16.65 -0.54 5.76
C ALA A 200 17.71 -1.46 6.40
N VAL A 201 18.01 -2.62 5.79
CA VAL A 201 19.05 -3.55 6.20
C VAL A 201 20.45 -2.94 6.05
N GLU A 202 20.72 -2.22 4.95
CA GLU A 202 21.97 -1.48 4.76
C GLU A 202 22.17 -0.42 5.86
N ALA A 203 21.10 0.17 6.36
CA ALA A 203 21.14 1.18 7.41
C ALA A 203 21.15 0.60 8.84
N SER A 204 20.94 -0.72 9.05
CA SER A 204 20.79 -1.33 10.37
C SER A 204 21.31 -2.77 10.44
N ALA A 205 22.40 -2.96 11.19
CA ALA A 205 22.96 -4.28 11.47
C ALA A 205 21.96 -5.24 12.18
N ALA A 206 21.00 -4.70 12.91
CA ALA A 206 19.96 -5.50 13.58
C ALA A 206 18.99 -6.11 12.56
N LEU A 207 18.60 -5.35 11.53
CA LEU A 207 17.75 -5.85 10.45
C LEU A 207 18.47 -6.87 9.56
N ALA A 208 19.81 -6.77 9.43
CA ALA A 208 20.63 -7.72 8.69
C ALA A 208 20.67 -9.13 9.35
N ARG A 209 20.30 -9.23 10.62
CA ARG A 209 20.29 -10.51 11.38
C ARG A 209 18.90 -11.16 11.46
N LEU A 210 17.93 -10.61 10.74
CA LEU A 210 16.58 -11.20 10.74
C LEU A 210 16.61 -12.59 10.11
N PRO A 211 16.01 -13.60 10.78
CA PRO A 211 15.86 -14.93 10.19
C PRO A 211 14.99 -14.89 8.92
N ASP A 212 15.38 -15.63 7.89
CA ASP A 212 14.69 -15.66 6.59
C ASP A 212 13.21 -16.03 6.70
N PHE A 213 12.83 -16.90 7.66
CA PHE A 213 11.43 -17.29 7.85
C PHE A 213 10.50 -16.16 8.30
N LEU A 214 11.06 -15.02 8.76
CA LEU A 214 10.31 -13.81 9.10
C LEU A 214 10.12 -12.90 7.89
N ILE A 215 10.85 -13.14 6.80
CA ILE A 215 10.81 -12.33 5.58
C ILE A 215 9.80 -12.98 4.63
N GLY A 216 8.67 -12.32 4.45
CA GLY A 216 7.62 -12.77 3.55
C GLY A 216 8.01 -12.61 2.08
N ASP A 217 7.55 -13.54 1.25
CA ASP A 217 7.64 -13.45 -0.20
C ASP A 217 6.74 -12.33 -0.74
N VAL A 218 7.27 -11.49 -1.63
CA VAL A 218 6.57 -10.32 -2.13
C VAL A 218 5.37 -10.69 -3.01
N ASP A 219 5.49 -11.75 -3.79
CA ASP A 219 4.41 -12.18 -4.70
C ASP A 219 3.27 -12.83 -3.93
N ALA A 220 3.59 -13.61 -2.89
CA ALA A 220 2.59 -14.17 -1.99
C ALA A 220 1.82 -13.07 -1.24
N VAL A 221 2.51 -12.06 -0.71
CA VAL A 221 1.88 -10.90 -0.06
C VAL A 221 0.98 -10.13 -1.01
N ALA A 222 1.41 -9.91 -2.26
CA ALA A 222 0.62 -9.23 -3.27
C ALA A 222 -0.60 -10.04 -3.69
N ALA A 223 -0.46 -11.36 -3.85
CA ALA A 223 -1.57 -12.25 -4.19
C ALA A 223 -2.65 -12.26 -3.10
N GLU A 224 -2.27 -12.35 -1.81
CA GLU A 224 -3.20 -12.24 -0.70
C GLU A 224 -3.88 -10.87 -0.65
N GLY A 225 -3.14 -9.78 -0.90
CA GLY A 225 -3.69 -8.43 -0.94
C GLY A 225 -4.66 -8.21 -2.10
N PHE A 226 -4.34 -8.73 -3.28
CA PHE A 226 -5.22 -8.72 -4.44
C PHE A 226 -6.53 -9.47 -4.14
N GLN A 227 -6.43 -10.71 -3.64
CA GLN A 227 -7.61 -11.52 -3.34
C GLN A 227 -8.51 -10.85 -2.29
N ALA A 228 -7.92 -10.37 -1.18
CA ALA A 228 -8.65 -9.64 -0.14
C ALA A 228 -9.38 -8.40 -0.69
N CYS A 229 -8.73 -7.65 -1.59
CA CYS A 229 -9.34 -6.50 -2.27
C CYS A 229 -10.53 -6.93 -3.17
N MET A 230 -10.38 -8.02 -3.90
CA MET A 230 -11.45 -8.54 -4.77
C MET A 230 -12.61 -9.13 -3.96
N ASP A 231 -12.37 -9.70 -2.80
CA ASP A 231 -13.39 -10.23 -1.89
C ASP A 231 -14.03 -9.14 -1.00
N GLY A 232 -13.45 -7.95 -0.95
CA GLY A 232 -13.92 -6.84 -0.11
C GLY A 232 -13.63 -7.04 1.39
N GLU A 233 -12.60 -7.82 1.74
CA GLU A 233 -12.14 -7.94 3.13
C GLU A 233 -11.65 -6.58 3.66
N VAL A 234 -12.03 -6.22 4.88
CA VAL A 234 -11.61 -4.92 5.45
C VAL A 234 -10.14 -4.94 5.84
N ILE A 235 -9.66 -5.98 6.51
CA ILE A 235 -8.26 -6.09 6.98
C ILE A 235 -7.67 -7.42 6.52
N ARG A 236 -6.51 -7.36 5.85
CA ARG A 236 -5.72 -8.54 5.52
C ARG A 236 -4.31 -8.42 6.09
N VAL A 237 -3.92 -9.40 6.91
CA VAL A 237 -2.55 -9.58 7.41
C VAL A 237 -1.97 -10.84 6.75
N PRO A 238 -1.04 -10.74 5.79
CA PRO A 238 -0.47 -11.90 5.12
C PRO A 238 0.39 -12.75 6.05
N GLY A 239 0.23 -14.08 5.90
CA GLY A 239 1.01 -15.08 6.64
C GLY A 239 0.48 -15.37 8.04
N ALA A 240 0.34 -16.66 8.38
CA ALA A 240 -0.26 -17.10 9.64
C ALA A 240 0.49 -16.60 10.89
N LEU A 241 1.84 -16.53 10.83
CA LEU A 241 2.65 -16.02 11.93
C LEU A 241 2.37 -14.54 12.21
N ASN A 242 2.27 -13.71 11.16
CA ASN A 242 1.94 -12.29 11.29
C ASN A 242 0.52 -12.09 11.84
N GLN A 243 -0.43 -12.92 11.41
CA GLN A 243 -1.80 -12.91 11.92
C GLN A 243 -1.84 -13.22 13.41
N ALA A 244 -1.18 -14.28 13.84
CA ALA A 244 -1.10 -14.68 15.24
C ALA A 244 -0.41 -13.59 16.10
N ALA A 245 0.71 -13.03 15.65
CA ALA A 245 1.43 -11.95 16.33
C ALA A 245 0.57 -10.68 16.45
N THR A 246 -0.15 -10.32 15.39
CA THR A 246 -1.05 -9.15 15.39
C THR A 246 -2.22 -9.34 16.33
N LEU A 247 -2.84 -10.53 16.34
CA LEU A 247 -3.96 -10.84 17.24
C LEU A 247 -3.49 -10.80 18.71
N ALA A 248 -2.36 -11.42 19.02
CA ALA A 248 -1.76 -11.38 20.35
C ALA A 248 -1.44 -9.94 20.78
N GLY A 249 -0.87 -9.13 19.89
CA GLY A 249 -0.59 -7.70 20.15
C GLY A 249 -1.85 -6.88 20.45
N ARG A 250 -2.95 -7.14 19.73
CA ARG A 250 -4.26 -6.48 19.96
C ARG A 250 -4.90 -6.89 21.29
N ALA A 251 -4.71 -8.14 21.72
CA ALA A 251 -5.22 -8.64 22.99
C ALA A 251 -4.37 -8.20 24.20
N THR A 252 -3.12 -7.77 23.96
CA THR A 252 -2.20 -7.39 25.05
C THR A 252 -2.42 -5.93 25.47
N PRO A 253 -2.53 -5.64 26.78
CA PRO A 253 -2.64 -4.25 27.26
C PRO A 253 -1.46 -3.39 26.75
N LYS A 254 -1.74 -2.18 26.27
CA LYS A 254 -0.74 -1.29 25.63
C LYS A 254 0.49 -0.99 26.53
N TRP A 255 0.30 -0.94 27.87
CA TRP A 255 1.41 -0.70 28.79
C TRP A 255 2.40 -1.87 28.83
N LEU A 256 1.89 -3.14 28.76
CA LEU A 256 2.70 -4.34 28.73
C LEU A 256 3.41 -4.50 27.39
N LEU A 257 2.67 -4.29 26.30
CA LEU A 257 3.23 -4.34 24.93
C LEU A 257 4.38 -3.34 24.77
N ARG A 258 4.24 -2.10 25.28
CA ARG A 258 5.32 -1.10 25.25
C ARG A 258 6.57 -1.55 26.01
N ARG A 259 6.41 -2.23 27.14
CA ARG A 259 7.55 -2.74 27.93
C ARG A 259 8.28 -3.85 27.19
N ILE A 260 7.54 -4.81 26.62
CA ILE A 260 8.10 -5.94 25.86
C ILE A 260 8.85 -5.42 24.64
N VAL A 261 8.18 -4.64 23.78
CA VAL A 261 8.77 -4.10 22.54
C VAL A 261 9.92 -3.13 22.85
N GLY A 262 9.80 -2.33 23.90
CA GLY A 262 10.87 -1.45 24.35
C GLY A 262 12.10 -2.18 24.91
N ALA A 263 11.92 -3.34 25.55
CA ALA A 263 13.05 -4.17 25.98
C ALA A 263 13.81 -4.75 24.77
N ILE A 264 13.07 -5.30 23.80
CA ILE A 264 13.65 -5.82 22.55
C ILE A 264 14.35 -4.70 21.76
N GLY A 265 13.72 -3.52 21.65
CA GLY A 265 14.30 -2.39 20.92
C GLY A 265 15.58 -1.85 21.54
N ARG A 266 15.74 -1.85 22.86
CA ARG A 266 16.99 -1.42 23.55
C ARG A 266 18.16 -2.38 23.39
N THR A 267 17.93 -3.62 23.09
CA THR A 267 19.00 -4.60 22.80
C THR A 267 19.47 -4.57 21.34
N THR A 268 18.78 -3.80 20.51
CA THR A 268 19.06 -3.66 19.08
C THR A 268 19.57 -2.27 18.69
N ILE A 269 19.67 -1.35 19.67
CA ILE A 269 20.36 -0.05 19.57
C ILE A 269 21.72 -0.19 20.24
#